data_53d594e92b5979ca1cac25a163cfc5b1
#
_entry.id   53d594e92b5979ca1cac25a163cfc5b1
#
_cell.length_a   1.000
_cell.length_b   1.000
_cell.length_c   1.000
_cell.angle_alpha   90.00
_cell.angle_beta   90.00
_cell.angle_gamma   90.00
#
_symmetry.space_group_name_H-M   'P 1'
#
loop_
_entity.id
_entity.type
_entity.pdbx_description
1 polymer ?
#
loop_
_entity_poly.entity_id
_entity_poly.type
_entity_poly.pdbx_seq_one_letter_code
_entity_poly.pdbx_strand_id
1 'polypeptide(L)'
;MDVKEFTGVDYSRRVIDREVENLIKTVPAIVIEGPRGCGKTMTGLNFARSAAFLDSPETELLAATDLSLLTEGENPRLLDEWQLYPALWNVVRRKIDFGGSYGSFILTGSAVPNDDVRRHSGAGRFIHLRQRTMTGFEKSLLRENRGEKSPDDGGEVSLRGLFAGEGVKADTSSSAITDVISQLLTPGFPNMVLMEPSARRRMLEGYIQDISEVDIQRLADVRHDPHSIRALLASLSRHVSTSVSWETLRKDLRNVDVEISVKGVQRLIELLERMYVVESVPAMRTQLRSRAVLRKSSKFVLADPALAAAALHADEEALLADMETTGFLFESAVIHDLAVFAQALEGNVGYYRDSNKHEIDCVIELENGAWAAIEVKLGLNQIEYGAERLSLAVEQIDKNPPAFKAVVTGNGPILQLKDGTFTFPLHALRP
;
A
#
# COMPACT_ATOMS: atom_id res chain seq x y z
N MET A 1 -16.98 13.06 -15.29
CA MET A 1 -16.14 14.19 -15.78
C MET A 1 -15.04 13.56 -16.62
N ASP A 2 -14.67 14.10 -17.77
CA ASP A 2 -13.50 13.60 -18.49
C ASP A 2 -12.24 14.14 -17.79
N VAL A 3 -11.45 13.24 -17.22
CA VAL A 3 -10.25 13.60 -16.45
C VAL A 3 -9.24 14.35 -17.34
N LYS A 4 -9.07 13.90 -18.60
CA LYS A 4 -8.15 14.53 -19.54
C LYS A 4 -8.59 15.96 -19.92
N GLU A 5 -9.88 16.15 -20.17
CA GLU A 5 -10.44 17.46 -20.48
C GLU A 5 -10.26 18.43 -19.30
N PHE A 6 -10.40 17.92 -18.08
CA PHE A 6 -10.30 18.74 -16.86
C PHE A 6 -8.84 19.00 -16.43
N THR A 7 -7.96 18.00 -16.50
CA THR A 7 -6.59 18.09 -15.96
C THR A 7 -5.50 18.23 -17.01
N GLY A 8 -5.82 17.98 -18.29
CA GLY A 8 -4.84 17.85 -19.38
C GLY A 8 -4.03 16.54 -19.36
N VAL A 9 -4.30 15.63 -18.41
CA VAL A 9 -3.54 14.39 -18.21
C VAL A 9 -4.45 13.17 -18.40
N ASP A 10 -3.98 12.18 -19.14
CA ASP A 10 -4.68 10.92 -19.30
C ASP A 10 -4.71 10.14 -17.99
N TYR A 11 -5.89 9.65 -17.61
CA TYR A 11 -6.04 8.77 -16.46
C TYR A 11 -5.46 7.38 -16.78
N SER A 12 -4.60 6.89 -15.91
CA SER A 12 -4.14 5.50 -15.98
C SER A 12 -4.97 4.65 -15.03
N ARG A 13 -5.58 3.59 -15.58
CA ARG A 13 -6.45 2.70 -14.82
C ARG A 13 -5.71 2.08 -13.64
N ARG A 14 -6.41 2.01 -12.50
CA ARG A 14 -5.91 1.46 -11.24
C ARG A 14 -6.66 0.17 -10.88
N VAL A 15 -6.01 -0.70 -10.13
CA VAL A 15 -6.65 -1.93 -9.63
C VAL A 15 -7.87 -1.62 -8.77
N ILE A 16 -7.83 -0.56 -7.98
CA ILE A 16 -8.94 -0.09 -7.11
C ILE A 16 -10.19 0.36 -7.90
N ASP A 17 -10.07 0.70 -9.18
CA ASP A 17 -11.19 1.27 -9.97
C ASP A 17 -12.41 0.36 -10.00
N ARG A 18 -12.21 -0.94 -10.10
CA ARG A 18 -13.30 -1.91 -10.10
C ARG A 18 -14.10 -1.90 -8.79
N GLU A 19 -13.39 -1.74 -7.67
CA GLU A 19 -14.01 -1.65 -6.35
C GLU A 19 -14.81 -0.34 -6.22
N VAL A 20 -14.23 0.80 -6.64
CA VAL A 20 -14.91 2.10 -6.68
C VAL A 20 -16.17 2.04 -7.55
N GLU A 21 -16.10 1.44 -8.76
CA GLU A 21 -17.25 1.24 -9.66
C GLU A 21 -18.40 0.47 -9.01
N ASN A 22 -18.09 -0.57 -8.26
CA ASN A 22 -19.08 -1.38 -7.58
C ASN A 22 -19.71 -0.63 -6.39
N LEU A 23 -18.88 0.03 -5.59
CA LEU A 23 -19.32 0.73 -4.39
C LEU A 23 -20.17 1.98 -4.70
N ILE A 24 -19.87 2.73 -5.75
CA ILE A 24 -20.71 3.87 -6.17
C ILE A 24 -22.18 3.46 -6.41
N LYS A 25 -22.41 2.21 -6.82
CA LYS A 25 -23.76 1.68 -7.08
C LYS A 25 -24.49 1.21 -5.82
N THR A 26 -23.78 1.03 -4.71
CA THR A 26 -24.29 0.31 -3.53
C THR A 26 -24.18 1.09 -2.21
N VAL A 27 -23.31 2.11 -2.14
CA VAL A 27 -23.10 2.91 -0.92
C VAL A 27 -23.25 4.40 -1.19
N PRO A 28 -23.70 5.20 -0.20
CA PRO A 28 -23.90 6.64 -0.38
C PRO A 28 -22.60 7.42 -0.57
N ALA A 29 -21.52 7.06 0.12
CA ALA A 29 -20.25 7.76 0.05
C ALA A 29 -19.06 6.80 0.18
N ILE A 30 -18.01 7.12 -0.56
CA ILE A 30 -16.71 6.43 -0.53
C ILE A 30 -15.65 7.42 -0.06
N VAL A 31 -14.73 6.94 0.78
CA VAL A 31 -13.56 7.70 1.21
C VAL A 31 -12.31 7.00 0.68
N ILE A 32 -11.63 7.60 -0.27
CA ILE A 32 -10.38 7.08 -0.84
C ILE A 32 -9.22 7.66 -0.06
N GLU A 33 -8.53 6.81 0.67
CA GLU A 33 -7.43 7.18 1.58
C GLU A 33 -6.11 6.57 1.12
N GLY A 34 -5.00 7.26 1.37
CA GLY A 34 -3.68 6.75 1.00
C GLY A 34 -2.61 7.83 1.01
N PRO A 35 -1.33 7.48 0.78
CA PRO A 35 -0.23 8.41 0.86
C PRO A 35 -0.39 9.57 -0.13
N ARG A 36 0.20 10.71 0.21
CA ARG A 36 0.20 11.89 -0.67
C ARG A 36 0.83 11.51 -2.02
N GLY A 37 0.25 11.99 -3.12
CA GLY A 37 0.77 11.75 -4.47
C GLY A 37 0.50 10.35 -5.06
N CYS A 38 -0.21 9.44 -4.38
CA CYS A 38 -0.51 8.10 -4.93
C CYS A 38 -1.62 8.09 -6.01
N GLY A 39 -2.25 9.24 -6.31
CA GLY A 39 -3.23 9.40 -7.39
C GLY A 39 -4.70 9.41 -6.97
N LYS A 40 -5.03 9.60 -5.69
CA LYS A 40 -6.42 9.63 -5.16
C LYS A 40 -7.32 10.62 -5.87
N THR A 41 -6.86 11.86 -6.04
CA THR A 41 -7.59 12.92 -6.74
C THR A 41 -7.96 12.50 -8.15
N MET A 42 -7.02 11.91 -8.90
CA MET A 42 -7.25 11.43 -10.26
C MET A 42 -8.25 10.27 -10.30
N THR A 43 -8.16 9.33 -9.35
CA THR A 43 -9.16 8.27 -9.19
C THR A 43 -10.53 8.86 -8.83
N GLY A 44 -10.59 9.79 -7.87
CA GLY A 44 -11.84 10.46 -7.52
C GLY A 44 -12.49 11.18 -8.71
N LEU A 45 -11.71 11.95 -9.48
CA LEU A 45 -12.17 12.66 -10.68
C LEU A 45 -12.69 11.71 -11.77
N ASN A 46 -12.05 10.54 -11.94
CA ASN A 46 -12.46 9.55 -12.95
C ASN A 46 -13.90 9.06 -12.76
N PHE A 47 -14.38 9.05 -11.52
CA PHE A 47 -15.73 8.61 -11.18
C PHE A 47 -16.69 9.76 -10.83
N ALA A 48 -16.20 10.96 -10.61
CA ALA A 48 -17.02 12.12 -10.23
C ALA A 48 -17.68 12.80 -11.44
N ARG A 49 -18.83 13.43 -11.18
CA ARG A 49 -19.49 14.36 -12.14
C ARG A 49 -19.26 15.82 -11.78
N SER A 50 -18.97 16.11 -10.52
CA SER A 50 -18.59 17.44 -10.06
C SER A 50 -17.54 17.32 -8.96
N ALA A 51 -16.75 18.38 -8.73
CA ALA A 51 -15.68 18.39 -7.74
C ALA A 51 -15.61 19.69 -6.95
N ALA A 52 -15.13 19.60 -5.71
CA ALA A 52 -14.65 20.71 -4.89
C ALA A 52 -13.24 20.35 -4.39
N PHE A 53 -12.26 21.18 -4.76
CA PHE A 53 -10.87 21.07 -4.29
C PHE A 53 -10.72 21.92 -3.04
N LEU A 54 -10.62 21.26 -1.89
CA LEU A 54 -10.71 21.93 -0.58
C LEU A 54 -9.45 22.72 -0.20
N ASP A 55 -8.40 22.60 -0.98
CA ASP A 55 -7.16 23.37 -0.87
C ASP A 55 -7.14 24.64 -1.78
N SER A 56 -8.22 24.91 -2.53
CA SER A 56 -8.29 26.07 -3.41
C SER A 56 -8.81 27.33 -2.70
N PRO A 57 -8.33 28.54 -3.07
CA PRO A 57 -8.80 29.80 -2.46
C PRO A 57 -10.30 30.04 -2.63
N GLU A 58 -10.89 29.59 -3.76
CA GLU A 58 -12.33 29.72 -4.02
C GLU A 58 -13.14 28.89 -3.03
N THR A 59 -12.67 27.70 -2.73
CA THR A 59 -13.29 26.79 -1.76
C THR A 59 -13.16 27.32 -0.33
N GLU A 60 -12.05 27.95 0.01
CA GLU A 60 -11.84 28.59 1.31
C GLU A 60 -12.90 29.66 1.59
N LEU A 61 -13.22 30.50 0.60
CA LEU A 61 -14.27 31.52 0.71
C LEU A 61 -15.67 30.92 0.91
N LEU A 62 -15.99 29.84 0.17
CA LEU A 62 -17.26 29.12 0.32
C LEU A 62 -17.36 28.46 1.70
N ALA A 63 -16.28 27.82 2.16
CA ALA A 63 -16.21 27.16 3.45
C ALA A 63 -16.40 28.12 4.62
N ALA A 64 -15.85 29.35 4.51
CA ALA A 64 -16.02 30.41 5.50
C ALA A 64 -17.46 30.93 5.56
N THR A 65 -18.21 30.83 4.45
CA THR A 65 -19.61 31.29 4.37
C THR A 65 -20.55 30.18 4.88
N ASP A 66 -20.54 29.00 4.27
CA ASP A 66 -21.31 27.82 4.67
C ASP A 66 -20.68 26.56 4.07
N LEU A 67 -20.21 25.64 4.93
CA LEU A 67 -19.64 24.37 4.51
C LEU A 67 -20.60 23.50 3.66
N SER A 68 -21.92 23.70 3.78
CA SER A 68 -22.89 22.95 2.99
C SER A 68 -22.79 23.25 1.50
N LEU A 69 -22.36 24.45 1.10
CA LEU A 69 -22.16 24.86 -0.29
C LEU A 69 -21.13 23.97 -1.01
N LEU A 70 -20.14 23.45 -0.29
CA LEU A 70 -19.13 22.55 -0.85
C LEU A 70 -19.71 21.23 -1.32
N THR A 71 -20.87 20.83 -0.76
CA THR A 71 -21.56 19.59 -1.08
C THR A 71 -22.58 19.73 -2.23
N GLU A 72 -22.72 20.94 -2.79
CA GLU A 72 -23.62 21.19 -3.91
C GLU A 72 -22.96 20.86 -5.25
N GLY A 73 -23.69 20.16 -6.13
CA GLY A 73 -23.21 19.77 -7.47
C GLY A 73 -23.80 18.45 -7.93
N GLU A 74 -23.42 18.00 -9.12
CA GLU A 74 -23.84 16.73 -9.69
C GLU A 74 -23.16 15.55 -8.98
N ASN A 75 -23.92 14.50 -8.72
CA ASN A 75 -23.43 13.28 -8.07
C ASN A 75 -22.89 12.25 -9.11
N PRO A 76 -21.83 11.49 -8.81
CA PRO A 76 -20.98 11.59 -7.61
C PRO A 76 -20.22 12.90 -7.52
N ARG A 77 -20.25 13.54 -6.34
CA ARG A 77 -19.47 14.76 -6.09
C ARG A 77 -18.17 14.40 -5.37
N LEU A 78 -17.05 14.82 -5.94
CA LEU A 78 -15.73 14.70 -5.32
C LEU A 78 -15.52 15.85 -4.32
N LEU A 79 -15.08 15.50 -3.12
CA LEU A 79 -14.59 16.42 -2.09
C LEU A 79 -13.12 16.06 -1.84
N ASP A 80 -12.22 16.78 -2.55
CA ASP A 80 -10.78 16.46 -2.56
C ASP A 80 -10.08 17.10 -1.35
N GLU A 81 -9.20 16.32 -0.65
CA GLU A 81 -8.48 16.71 0.57
C GLU A 81 -9.42 17.09 1.72
N TRP A 82 -10.48 16.28 1.95
CA TRP A 82 -11.54 16.55 2.92
C TRP A 82 -11.04 16.81 4.35
N GLN A 83 -9.87 16.29 4.73
CA GLN A 83 -9.27 16.48 6.06
C GLN A 83 -8.88 17.93 6.35
N LEU A 84 -8.84 18.82 5.36
CA LEU A 84 -8.63 20.24 5.58
C LEU A 84 -9.83 20.89 6.28
N TYR A 85 -11.02 20.33 6.10
CA TYR A 85 -12.26 20.77 6.76
C TYR A 85 -12.95 19.59 7.46
N PRO A 86 -12.47 19.12 8.63
CA PRO A 86 -13.03 17.94 9.31
C PRO A 86 -14.53 18.07 9.64
N ALA A 87 -15.04 19.29 9.83
CA ALA A 87 -16.45 19.55 10.07
C ALA A 87 -17.36 19.17 8.88
N LEU A 88 -16.80 19.15 7.64
CA LEU A 88 -17.49 18.76 6.41
C LEU A 88 -18.01 17.32 6.49
N TRP A 89 -17.31 16.43 7.22
CA TRP A 89 -17.75 15.08 7.50
C TRP A 89 -19.18 15.01 8.04
N ASN A 90 -19.50 15.87 9.01
CA ASN A 90 -20.85 15.91 9.59
C ASN A 90 -21.89 16.49 8.63
N VAL A 91 -21.49 17.42 7.75
CA VAL A 91 -22.37 17.98 6.70
C VAL A 91 -22.74 16.89 5.69
N VAL A 92 -21.74 16.17 5.16
CA VAL A 92 -21.95 15.06 4.22
C VAL A 92 -22.81 13.96 4.86
N ARG A 93 -22.51 13.55 6.10
CA ARG A 93 -23.32 12.56 6.84
C ARG A 93 -24.79 12.97 6.93
N ARG A 94 -25.08 14.21 7.33
CA ARG A 94 -26.47 14.70 7.43
C ARG A 94 -27.16 14.73 6.08
N LYS A 95 -26.44 15.11 5.02
CA LYS A 95 -27.00 15.12 3.66
C LYS A 95 -27.37 13.71 3.19
N ILE A 96 -26.54 12.71 3.55
CA ILE A 96 -26.85 11.29 3.32
C ILE A 96 -28.08 10.86 4.14
N ASP A 97 -28.15 11.20 5.42
CA ASP A 97 -29.25 10.84 6.31
C ASP A 97 -30.61 11.42 5.87
N PHE A 98 -30.63 12.58 5.23
CA PHE A 98 -31.85 13.29 4.80
C PHE A 98 -32.27 13.07 3.35
N GLY A 99 -31.72 12.10 2.66
CA GLY A 99 -32.14 11.73 1.30
C GLY A 99 -31.00 11.53 0.31
N GLY A 100 -29.78 11.25 0.80
CA GLY A 100 -28.66 10.88 -0.07
C GLY A 100 -28.92 9.54 -0.79
N SER A 101 -28.71 9.54 -2.10
CA SER A 101 -28.74 8.33 -2.92
C SER A 101 -27.37 7.61 -2.86
N TYR A 102 -27.31 6.38 -3.36
CA TYR A 102 -26.04 5.71 -3.60
C TYR A 102 -25.18 6.52 -4.57
N GLY A 103 -23.86 6.51 -4.38
CA GLY A 103 -22.93 7.26 -5.21
C GLY A 103 -23.05 8.78 -5.09
N SER A 104 -23.50 9.31 -3.94
CA SER A 104 -23.62 10.75 -3.76
C SER A 104 -22.27 11.45 -3.64
N PHE A 105 -21.32 10.85 -2.89
CA PHE A 105 -20.05 11.49 -2.58
C PHE A 105 -18.85 10.57 -2.74
N ILE A 106 -17.75 11.15 -3.20
CA ILE A 106 -16.39 10.59 -3.15
C ILE A 106 -15.55 11.60 -2.37
N LEU A 107 -14.93 11.16 -1.28
CA LEU A 107 -14.00 11.97 -0.50
C LEU A 107 -12.59 11.42 -0.72
N THR A 108 -11.60 12.30 -0.89
CA THR A 108 -10.19 11.89 -0.92
C THR A 108 -9.44 12.53 0.23
N GLY A 109 -8.51 11.77 0.83
CA GLY A 109 -7.71 12.25 1.94
C GLY A 109 -6.33 11.61 2.02
N SER A 110 -5.33 12.43 2.28
CA SER A 110 -3.92 12.00 2.42
C SER A 110 -3.50 11.79 3.88
N ALA A 111 -4.38 12.04 4.82
CA ALA A 111 -4.16 11.80 6.24
C ALA A 111 -5.47 11.63 6.99
N VAL A 112 -5.42 10.88 8.10
CA VAL A 112 -6.52 10.80 9.07
C VAL A 112 -6.36 11.95 10.06
N PRO A 113 -7.31 12.92 10.13
CA PRO A 113 -7.26 14.00 11.11
C PRO A 113 -7.21 13.47 12.55
N ASN A 114 -6.74 14.28 13.49
CA ASN A 114 -6.95 13.98 14.93
C ASN A 114 -8.44 13.83 15.17
N ASP A 115 -8.81 12.81 15.99
CA ASP A 115 -10.21 12.63 16.38
C ASP A 115 -10.69 13.87 17.11
N ASP A 116 -11.36 14.74 16.37
CA ASP A 116 -12.16 15.77 16.98
C ASP A 116 -13.37 15.07 17.63
N VAL A 117 -13.52 15.24 18.95
CA VAL A 117 -14.66 14.71 19.73
C VAL A 117 -16.02 15.09 19.09
N ARG A 118 -16.05 16.09 18.20
CA ARG A 118 -17.22 16.53 17.45
C ARG A 118 -17.50 15.74 16.18
N ARG A 119 -16.55 14.95 15.69
CA ARG A 119 -16.75 14.13 14.48
C ARG A 119 -17.49 12.84 14.83
N HIS A 120 -18.71 12.69 14.32
CA HIS A 120 -19.44 11.42 14.44
C HIS A 120 -18.73 10.32 13.64
N SER A 121 -18.84 9.07 14.08
CA SER A 121 -18.25 7.87 13.46
C SER A 121 -18.87 7.67 12.11
N GLY A 122 -19.28 8.09 11.23
CA GLY A 122 -19.85 7.86 9.89
C GLY A 122 -20.31 6.40 9.60
N ALA A 123 -20.42 5.57 10.65
CA ALA A 123 -20.74 4.17 10.52
C ALA A 123 -22.05 3.94 9.71
N GLY A 124 -21.96 3.08 8.70
CA GLY A 124 -23.06 2.75 7.80
C GLY A 124 -23.35 3.81 6.70
N ARG A 125 -22.53 4.88 6.56
CA ARG A 125 -22.69 5.91 5.53
C ARG A 125 -21.48 5.98 4.61
N PHE A 126 -20.30 5.68 5.13
CA PHE A 126 -19.03 5.78 4.41
C PHE A 126 -18.35 4.41 4.35
N ILE A 127 -17.80 4.09 3.19
CA ILE A 127 -16.87 2.98 3.01
C ILE A 127 -15.48 3.59 2.74
N HIS A 128 -14.50 3.12 3.51
CA HIS A 128 -13.11 3.54 3.38
C HIS A 128 -12.36 2.59 2.45
N LEU A 129 -11.72 3.14 1.43
CA LEU A 129 -10.88 2.43 0.47
C LEU A 129 -9.43 2.90 0.58
N ARG A 130 -8.53 1.97 0.79
CA ARG A 130 -7.11 2.25 0.79
C ARG A 130 -6.58 2.25 -0.64
N GLN A 131 -6.09 3.39 -1.12
CA GLN A 131 -5.34 3.49 -2.37
C GLN A 131 -3.86 3.58 -2.06
N ARG A 132 -3.10 2.54 -2.43
CA ARG A 132 -1.64 2.50 -2.32
C ARG A 132 -0.99 3.12 -3.55
N THR A 133 0.34 3.24 -3.56
CA THR A 133 1.12 3.60 -4.77
C THR A 133 0.90 2.54 -5.86
N MET A 134 1.33 2.78 -7.08
CA MET A 134 1.15 1.83 -8.19
C MET A 134 1.95 0.56 -7.96
N THR A 135 1.31 -0.58 -8.18
CA THR A 135 1.95 -1.90 -8.26
C THR A 135 2.86 -2.02 -9.49
N GLY A 136 3.69 -3.05 -9.56
CA GLY A 136 4.44 -3.38 -10.78
C GLY A 136 3.54 -3.48 -12.00
N PHE A 137 2.41 -4.16 -11.86
CA PHE A 137 1.38 -4.27 -12.90
C PHE A 137 0.81 -2.91 -13.36
N GLU A 138 0.45 -2.04 -12.43
CA GLU A 138 -0.09 -0.72 -12.78
C GLU A 138 0.97 0.19 -13.41
N LYS A 139 2.24 0.07 -12.99
CA LYS A 139 3.37 0.77 -13.62
C LYS A 139 3.59 0.31 -15.06
N SER A 140 3.44 -0.99 -15.36
CA SER A 140 3.54 -1.51 -16.73
C SER A 140 2.41 -0.98 -17.61
N LEU A 141 1.16 -0.99 -17.13
CA LEU A 141 0.03 -0.40 -17.86
C LEU A 141 0.23 1.10 -18.15
N LEU A 142 0.77 1.87 -17.20
CA LEU A 142 1.05 3.28 -17.42
C LEU A 142 2.09 3.50 -18.53
N ARG A 143 3.13 2.68 -18.60
CA ARG A 143 4.16 2.72 -19.64
C ARG A 143 3.58 2.35 -21.03
N GLU A 144 2.82 1.26 -21.09
CA GLU A 144 2.15 0.81 -22.32
C GLU A 144 1.22 1.88 -22.90
N ASN A 145 0.43 2.53 -22.04
CA ASN A 145 -0.45 3.64 -22.46
C ASN A 145 0.32 4.86 -23.03
N ARG A 146 1.61 4.96 -22.74
CA ARG A 146 2.52 5.98 -23.28
C ARG A 146 3.34 5.50 -24.48
N GLY A 147 3.09 4.27 -24.95
CA GLY A 147 3.81 3.68 -26.08
C GLY A 147 5.22 3.18 -25.75
N GLU A 148 5.56 3.08 -24.47
CA GLU A 148 6.79 2.45 -24.01
C GLU A 148 6.58 0.94 -23.94
N LYS A 149 7.58 0.13 -24.34
CA LYS A 149 7.53 -1.31 -24.11
C LYS A 149 7.61 -1.58 -22.60
N SER A 150 6.71 -2.43 -22.12
CA SER A 150 6.89 -3.02 -20.78
C SER A 150 8.17 -3.88 -20.80
N PRO A 151 9.02 -3.82 -19.78
CA PRO A 151 10.13 -4.76 -19.64
C PRO A 151 9.66 -6.21 -19.43
N ASP A 152 8.36 -6.43 -19.25
CA ASP A 152 7.76 -7.66 -18.76
C ASP A 152 6.95 -8.35 -19.87
N ASP A 153 7.62 -8.84 -20.93
CA ASP A 153 7.02 -9.67 -22.00
C ASP A 153 6.82 -11.16 -21.56
N GLY A 154 6.91 -11.45 -20.24
CA GLY A 154 6.75 -12.79 -19.67
C GLY A 154 5.28 -13.25 -19.53
N GLY A 155 5.10 -14.53 -19.19
CA GLY A 155 3.77 -15.09 -18.91
C GLY A 155 3.05 -14.38 -17.76
N GLU A 156 1.72 -14.52 -17.74
CA GLU A 156 0.86 -13.88 -16.70
C GLU A 156 0.34 -14.90 -15.71
N VAL A 157 0.26 -14.50 -14.43
CA VAL A 157 -0.30 -15.28 -13.33
C VAL A 157 -1.40 -14.49 -12.67
N SER A 158 -2.65 -14.92 -12.78
CA SER A 158 -3.78 -14.25 -12.14
C SER A 158 -3.93 -14.70 -10.69
N LEU A 159 -3.87 -13.78 -9.73
CA LEU A 159 -4.15 -14.07 -8.33
C LEU A 159 -5.58 -14.61 -8.15
N ARG A 160 -6.55 -14.01 -8.84
CA ARG A 160 -7.94 -14.49 -8.87
C ARG A 160 -8.05 -15.90 -9.42
N GLY A 161 -7.33 -16.20 -10.51
CA GLY A 161 -7.28 -17.53 -11.10
C GLY A 161 -6.71 -18.57 -10.14
N LEU A 162 -5.62 -18.26 -9.44
CA LEU A 162 -5.05 -19.14 -8.42
C LEU A 162 -6.06 -19.44 -7.29
N PHE A 163 -6.79 -18.47 -6.80
CA PHE A 163 -7.86 -18.69 -5.81
C PHE A 163 -9.05 -19.51 -6.38
N ALA A 164 -9.29 -19.44 -7.69
CA ALA A 164 -10.29 -20.25 -8.38
C ALA A 164 -9.80 -21.68 -8.70
N GLY A 165 -8.56 -22.01 -8.36
CA GLY A 165 -7.94 -23.33 -8.64
C GLY A 165 -7.42 -23.45 -10.08
N GLU A 166 -7.22 -22.34 -10.78
CA GLU A 166 -6.60 -22.33 -12.10
C GLU A 166 -5.09 -22.61 -11.99
N GLY A 167 -4.57 -23.37 -12.95
CA GLY A 167 -3.13 -23.59 -13.09
C GLY A 167 -2.41 -22.40 -13.73
N VAL A 168 -1.08 -22.45 -13.75
CA VAL A 168 -0.24 -21.47 -14.44
C VAL A 168 0.27 -22.04 -15.76
N LYS A 169 0.41 -21.19 -16.77
CA LYS A 169 1.09 -21.54 -18.01
C LYS A 169 2.60 -21.46 -17.76
N ALA A 170 3.29 -22.59 -17.90
CA ALA A 170 4.73 -22.63 -17.68
C ALA A 170 5.48 -21.68 -18.62
N ASP A 171 6.38 -20.91 -18.05
CA ASP A 171 7.33 -20.06 -18.74
C ASP A 171 8.68 -20.12 -18.04
N THR A 172 9.75 -20.36 -18.78
CA THR A 172 11.11 -20.47 -18.26
C THR A 172 11.96 -19.24 -18.54
N SER A 173 11.36 -18.17 -19.06
CA SER A 173 12.04 -16.88 -19.20
C SER A 173 12.47 -16.35 -17.83
N SER A 174 13.59 -15.69 -17.77
CA SER A 174 14.10 -15.07 -16.54
C SER A 174 14.63 -13.68 -16.85
N SER A 175 14.35 -12.72 -15.98
CA SER A 175 14.90 -11.38 -16.02
C SER A 175 16.25 -11.31 -15.29
N ALA A 176 17.02 -10.26 -15.54
CA ALA A 176 18.25 -10.03 -14.81
C ALA A 176 17.94 -9.47 -13.40
N ILE A 177 18.85 -9.69 -12.46
CA ILE A 177 18.72 -9.10 -11.11
C ILE A 177 18.71 -7.58 -11.15
N THR A 178 19.41 -6.98 -12.10
CA THR A 178 19.41 -5.54 -12.36
C THR A 178 18.02 -5.01 -12.72
N ASP A 179 17.22 -5.79 -13.44
CA ASP A 179 15.84 -5.43 -13.80
C ASP A 179 14.96 -5.41 -12.54
N VAL A 180 15.12 -6.41 -11.66
CA VAL A 180 14.42 -6.45 -10.37
C VAL A 180 14.78 -5.25 -9.52
N ILE A 181 16.07 -4.90 -9.40
CA ILE A 181 16.53 -3.73 -8.65
C ILE A 181 15.99 -2.44 -9.28
N SER A 182 16.02 -2.31 -10.59
CA SER A 182 15.44 -1.16 -11.29
C SER A 182 13.94 -1.00 -11.01
N GLN A 183 13.18 -2.10 -10.95
CA GLN A 183 11.77 -2.09 -10.55
C GLN A 183 11.57 -1.66 -9.10
N LEU A 184 12.41 -2.13 -8.16
CA LEU A 184 12.40 -1.73 -6.75
C LEU A 184 12.70 -0.23 -6.57
N LEU A 185 13.61 0.33 -7.37
CA LEU A 185 13.97 1.74 -7.36
C LEU A 185 13.00 2.63 -8.17
N THR A 186 12.05 2.04 -8.88
CA THR A 186 11.00 2.78 -9.60
C THR A 186 9.78 2.96 -8.70
N PRO A 187 9.53 4.17 -8.18
CA PRO A 187 8.43 4.42 -7.27
C PRO A 187 7.07 4.28 -7.97
N GLY A 188 6.07 3.82 -7.21
CA GLY A 188 4.69 3.71 -7.68
C GLY A 188 3.88 5.02 -7.58
N PHE A 189 4.51 6.15 -7.31
CA PHE A 189 3.85 7.47 -7.41
C PHE A 189 3.67 7.82 -8.89
N PRO A 190 2.43 7.99 -9.39
CA PRO A 190 2.16 8.10 -10.83
C PRO A 190 3.00 9.15 -11.57
N ASN A 191 3.26 10.28 -10.92
CA ASN A 191 4.07 11.37 -11.48
C ASN A 191 5.58 11.06 -11.54
N MET A 192 6.05 10.02 -10.86
CA MET A 192 7.47 9.65 -10.81
C MET A 192 7.82 8.44 -11.69
N VAL A 193 6.84 7.61 -12.07
CA VAL A 193 7.06 6.33 -12.78
C VAL A 193 7.89 6.51 -14.05
N LEU A 194 7.61 7.56 -14.83
CA LEU A 194 8.23 7.83 -16.13
C LEU A 194 9.43 8.79 -16.05
N MET A 195 9.83 9.23 -14.85
CA MET A 195 11.00 10.09 -14.68
C MET A 195 12.30 9.31 -14.85
N GLU A 196 13.36 10.00 -15.20
CA GLU A 196 14.72 9.46 -15.18
C GLU A 196 15.15 9.06 -13.76
N PRO A 197 16.01 8.03 -13.59
CA PRO A 197 16.39 7.51 -12.27
C PRO A 197 16.91 8.57 -11.30
N SER A 198 17.75 9.52 -11.79
CA SER A 198 18.28 10.61 -10.97
C SER A 198 17.21 11.60 -10.50
N ALA A 199 16.18 11.84 -11.32
CA ALA A 199 15.07 12.69 -10.97
C ALA A 199 14.15 12.00 -9.95
N ARG A 200 13.85 10.70 -10.12
CA ARG A 200 13.09 9.89 -9.15
C ARG A 200 13.71 9.94 -7.76
N ARG A 201 15.03 9.72 -7.67
CA ARG A 201 15.75 9.76 -6.39
C ARG A 201 15.60 11.11 -5.70
N ARG A 202 15.81 12.21 -6.41
CA ARG A 202 15.61 13.57 -5.85
C ARG A 202 14.18 13.83 -5.42
N MET A 203 13.20 13.34 -6.17
CA MET A 203 11.78 13.49 -5.80
C MET A 203 11.45 12.70 -4.54
N LEU A 204 12.00 11.49 -4.37
CA LEU A 204 11.80 10.69 -3.15
C LEU A 204 12.51 11.32 -1.94
N GLU A 205 13.72 11.87 -2.11
CA GLU A 205 14.43 12.61 -1.07
C GLU A 205 13.60 13.84 -0.62
N GLY A 206 13.05 14.61 -1.59
CA GLY A 206 12.15 15.72 -1.32
C GLY A 206 10.87 15.26 -0.61
N TYR A 207 10.31 14.12 -1.01
CA TYR A 207 9.12 13.54 -0.36
C TYR A 207 9.40 13.18 1.12
N ILE A 208 10.54 12.59 1.44
CA ILE A 208 10.98 12.31 2.81
C ILE A 208 11.19 13.62 3.60
N GLN A 209 11.73 14.65 2.95
CA GLN A 209 11.88 15.96 3.55
C GLN A 209 10.51 16.58 3.89
N ASP A 210 9.56 16.57 2.96
CA ASP A 210 8.21 17.10 3.16
C ASP A 210 7.48 16.36 4.29
N ILE A 211 7.56 15.02 4.36
CA ILE A 211 7.02 14.24 5.47
C ILE A 211 7.57 14.73 6.81
N SER A 212 8.89 14.89 6.90
CA SER A 212 9.58 15.18 8.16
C SER A 212 9.43 16.63 8.62
N GLU A 213 9.40 17.58 7.69
CA GLU A 213 9.45 19.02 8.01
C GLU A 213 8.07 19.67 7.99
N VAL A 214 7.14 19.19 7.16
CA VAL A 214 5.85 19.85 6.90
C VAL A 214 4.66 18.98 7.31
N ASP A 215 4.53 17.80 6.72
CA ASP A 215 3.28 17.05 6.80
C ASP A 215 3.00 16.51 8.21
N ILE A 216 4.02 15.96 8.87
CA ILE A 216 3.86 15.44 10.24
C ILE A 216 3.53 16.56 11.25
N GLN A 217 4.07 17.77 11.01
CA GLN A 217 3.82 18.92 11.89
C GLN A 217 2.36 19.40 11.85
N ARG A 218 1.67 19.15 10.71
CA ARG A 218 0.24 19.50 10.55
C ARG A 218 -0.69 18.53 11.29
N LEU A 219 -0.24 17.28 11.51
CA LEU A 219 -1.02 16.24 12.18
C LEU A 219 -0.70 16.10 13.66
N ALA A 220 0.49 16.52 14.08
CA ALA A 220 0.95 16.37 15.45
C ALA A 220 0.50 17.54 16.32
N ASP A 221 0.10 17.25 17.56
CA ASP A 221 -0.20 18.27 18.57
C ASP A 221 1.07 18.98 19.08
N VAL A 222 2.22 18.32 18.92
CA VAL A 222 3.53 18.78 19.38
C VAL A 222 4.51 18.75 18.21
N ARG A 223 5.31 19.79 18.08
CA ARG A 223 6.34 19.87 17.06
C ARG A 223 7.39 18.77 17.26
N HIS A 224 7.65 18.00 16.21
CA HIS A 224 8.67 16.97 16.17
C HIS A 224 9.92 17.47 15.45
N ASP A 225 11.08 16.99 15.89
CA ASP A 225 12.34 17.26 15.19
C ASP A 225 12.41 16.46 13.88
N PRO A 226 12.60 17.10 12.72
CA PRO A 226 12.71 16.43 11.42
C PRO A 226 13.82 15.38 11.35
N HIS A 227 14.94 15.57 12.08
CA HIS A 227 16.00 14.58 12.14
C HIS A 227 15.52 13.27 12.76
N SER A 228 14.76 13.35 13.84
CA SER A 228 14.18 12.17 14.50
C SER A 228 13.25 11.38 13.57
N ILE A 229 12.48 12.07 12.72
CA ILE A 229 11.55 11.43 11.78
C ILE A 229 12.34 10.74 10.65
N ARG A 230 13.34 11.40 10.07
CA ARG A 230 14.20 10.79 9.04
C ARG A 230 14.98 9.60 9.60
N ALA A 231 15.51 9.68 10.81
CA ALA A 231 16.17 8.58 11.48
C ALA A 231 15.23 7.38 11.70
N LEU A 232 13.97 7.64 12.08
CA LEU A 232 12.97 6.59 12.22
C LEU A 232 12.61 5.93 10.89
N LEU A 233 12.41 6.72 9.82
CA LEU A 233 12.16 6.17 8.48
C LEU A 233 13.34 5.31 8.00
N ALA A 234 14.57 5.75 8.21
CA ALA A 234 15.77 4.96 7.88
C ALA A 234 15.86 3.68 8.73
N SER A 235 15.51 3.73 10.03
CA SER A 235 15.48 2.55 10.88
C SER A 235 14.40 1.56 10.45
N LEU A 236 13.18 2.03 10.16
CA LEU A 236 12.10 1.18 9.64
C LEU A 236 12.47 0.56 8.29
N SER A 237 13.18 1.27 7.43
CA SER A 237 13.63 0.77 6.13
C SER A 237 14.71 -0.31 6.26
N ARG A 238 15.61 -0.22 7.27
CA ARG A 238 16.56 -1.30 7.60
C ARG A 238 15.88 -2.57 8.10
N HIS A 239 14.74 -2.41 8.76
CA HIS A 239 13.95 -3.52 9.30
C HIS A 239 12.69 -3.82 8.49
N VAL A 240 12.63 -3.34 7.24
CA VAL A 240 11.47 -3.54 6.37
C VAL A 240 11.18 -5.03 6.22
N SER A 241 9.90 -5.39 6.24
CA SER A 241 9.41 -6.78 6.17
C SER A 241 9.85 -7.71 7.32
N THR A 242 10.61 -7.21 8.30
CA THR A 242 11.01 -8.02 9.47
C THR A 242 10.22 -7.64 10.72
N SER A 243 10.07 -8.59 11.65
CA SER A 243 9.48 -8.30 12.95
C SER A 243 10.49 -7.54 13.81
N VAL A 244 10.23 -6.27 14.08
CA VAL A 244 11.09 -5.40 14.87
C VAL A 244 10.45 -4.99 16.19
N SER A 245 11.22 -4.97 17.28
CA SER A 245 10.75 -4.48 18.58
C SER A 245 10.87 -2.97 18.70
N TRP A 246 9.98 -2.35 19.47
CA TRP A 246 10.04 -0.92 19.79
C TRP A 246 11.37 -0.51 20.41
N GLU A 247 11.96 -1.40 21.20
CA GLU A 247 13.26 -1.16 21.84
C GLU A 247 14.42 -1.20 20.82
N THR A 248 14.31 -2.04 19.78
CA THR A 248 15.29 -2.08 18.70
C THR A 248 15.27 -0.75 17.93
N LEU A 249 14.08 -0.29 17.53
CA LEU A 249 13.93 1.01 16.86
C LEU A 249 14.46 2.16 17.71
N ARG A 250 14.14 2.16 19.03
CA ARG A 250 14.67 3.17 19.95
C ARG A 250 16.20 3.16 20.01
N LYS A 251 16.83 1.98 20.06
CA LYS A 251 18.30 1.84 20.05
C LYS A 251 18.90 2.36 18.75
N ASP A 252 18.28 2.06 17.60
CA ASP A 252 18.74 2.56 16.32
C ASP A 252 18.74 4.08 16.26
N LEU A 253 17.68 4.72 16.76
CA LEU A 253 17.59 6.17 16.81
C LEU A 253 18.67 6.76 17.73
N ARG A 254 18.93 6.13 18.87
CA ARG A 254 19.98 6.56 19.78
C ARG A 254 21.38 6.49 19.17
N ASN A 255 21.63 5.51 18.29
CA ASN A 255 22.91 5.37 17.59
C ASN A 255 23.19 6.52 16.61
N VAL A 256 22.20 7.34 16.29
CA VAL A 256 22.30 8.54 15.46
C VAL A 256 21.90 9.81 16.25
N ASP A 257 22.23 9.82 17.55
CA ASP A 257 22.04 10.93 18.48
C ASP A 257 20.59 11.42 18.66
N VAL A 258 19.60 10.55 18.43
CA VAL A 258 18.20 10.83 18.69
C VAL A 258 17.77 10.20 20.01
N GLU A 259 17.63 11.03 21.04
CA GLU A 259 17.13 10.59 22.36
C GLU A 259 15.61 10.62 22.38
N ILE A 260 14.98 9.43 22.37
CA ILE A 260 13.53 9.27 22.36
C ILE A 260 13.12 8.10 23.27
N SER A 261 11.96 8.19 23.90
CA SER A 261 11.38 7.08 24.66
C SER A 261 10.69 6.07 23.71
N VAL A 262 10.48 4.83 24.17
CA VAL A 262 9.69 3.82 23.43
C VAL A 262 8.29 4.35 23.09
N LYS A 263 7.62 5.05 24.02
CA LYS A 263 6.32 5.70 23.75
C LYS A 263 6.41 6.78 22.68
N GLY A 264 7.54 7.50 22.62
CA GLY A 264 7.80 8.48 21.57
C GLY A 264 7.93 7.83 20.21
N VAL A 265 8.67 6.70 20.10
CA VAL A 265 8.77 5.92 18.86
C VAL A 265 7.39 5.44 18.40
N GLN A 266 6.59 4.87 19.31
CA GLN A 266 5.23 4.42 19.02
C GLN A 266 4.36 5.56 18.47
N ARG A 267 4.39 6.73 19.12
CA ARG A 267 3.64 7.89 18.69
C ARG A 267 4.06 8.40 17.31
N LEU A 268 5.36 8.41 17.00
CA LEU A 268 5.84 8.78 15.65
C LEU A 268 5.37 7.79 14.60
N ILE A 269 5.40 6.50 14.90
CA ILE A 269 4.89 5.48 13.95
C ILE A 269 3.39 5.63 13.74
N GLU A 270 2.59 5.85 14.79
CA GLU A 270 1.15 6.14 14.69
C GLU A 270 0.87 7.36 13.79
N LEU A 271 1.69 8.42 13.87
CA LEU A 271 1.57 9.57 12.99
C LEU A 271 1.90 9.20 11.53
N LEU A 272 2.98 8.44 11.30
CA LEU A 272 3.36 7.98 9.95
C LEU A 272 2.31 7.02 9.35
N GLU A 273 1.66 6.17 10.17
CA GLU A 273 0.55 5.32 9.74
C GLU A 273 -0.68 6.15 9.37
N ARG A 274 -1.00 7.18 10.16
CA ARG A 274 -2.11 8.12 9.84
C ARG A 274 -1.87 8.93 8.57
N MET A 275 -0.62 9.13 8.18
CA MET A 275 -0.21 9.72 6.89
C MET A 275 -0.11 8.69 5.77
N TYR A 276 -0.35 7.44 6.08
CA TYR A 276 -0.22 6.34 5.13
C TYR A 276 1.21 6.14 4.57
N VAL A 277 2.23 6.65 5.27
CA VAL A 277 3.66 6.52 4.90
C VAL A 277 4.22 5.18 5.37
N VAL A 278 3.73 4.69 6.50
CA VAL A 278 4.08 3.38 7.07
C VAL A 278 2.81 2.55 7.18
N GLU A 279 2.92 1.25 6.97
CA GLU A 279 1.83 0.28 7.13
C GLU A 279 2.31 -0.88 8.01
N SER A 280 1.52 -1.23 9.01
CA SER A 280 1.72 -2.43 9.81
C SER A 280 1.14 -3.64 9.09
N VAL A 281 1.96 -4.67 8.90
CA VAL A 281 1.50 -5.97 8.38
C VAL A 281 1.09 -6.84 9.58
N PRO A 282 -0.19 -7.23 9.70
CA PRO A 282 -0.67 -7.98 10.85
C PRO A 282 -0.23 -9.44 10.81
N ALA A 283 -0.04 -10.03 11.98
CA ALA A 283 0.12 -11.47 12.06
C ALA A 283 -1.23 -12.17 11.79
N MET A 284 -1.22 -13.22 10.95
CA MET A 284 -2.39 -14.05 10.67
C MET A 284 -2.97 -14.66 11.95
N ARG A 285 -4.29 -14.71 12.04
CA ARG A 285 -5.01 -15.42 13.10
C ARG A 285 -5.22 -16.87 12.70
N THR A 286 -4.58 -17.79 13.41
CA THR A 286 -4.77 -19.24 13.19
C THR A 286 -6.11 -19.76 13.73
N GLN A 287 -6.74 -19.03 14.66
CA GLN A 287 -8.05 -19.32 15.25
C GLN A 287 -8.77 -18.01 15.61
N LEU A 288 -10.10 -17.97 15.51
CA LEU A 288 -10.93 -16.80 15.84
C LEU A 288 -10.68 -16.22 17.24
N ARG A 289 -10.27 -17.06 18.21
CA ARG A 289 -10.00 -16.68 19.61
C ARG A 289 -8.53 -16.71 20.00
N SER A 290 -7.60 -16.74 19.02
CA SER A 290 -6.17 -16.79 19.30
C SER A 290 -5.69 -15.51 19.98
N ARG A 291 -5.19 -15.63 21.22
CA ARG A 291 -4.54 -14.53 21.96
C ARG A 291 -3.07 -14.32 21.55
N ALA A 292 -2.48 -15.26 20.83
CA ALA A 292 -1.07 -15.22 20.46
C ALA A 292 -0.73 -14.07 19.51
N VAL A 293 -1.68 -13.66 18.67
CA VAL A 293 -1.53 -12.55 17.70
C VAL A 293 -1.28 -11.21 18.39
N LEU A 294 -1.90 -10.98 19.56
CA LEU A 294 -1.77 -9.70 20.29
C LEU A 294 -0.38 -9.48 20.93
N ARG A 295 0.49 -10.49 20.93
CA ARG A 295 1.82 -10.45 21.57
C ARG A 295 2.99 -10.40 20.57
N LYS A 296 2.72 -10.48 19.28
CA LYS A 296 3.78 -10.49 18.25
C LYS A 296 4.14 -9.06 17.87
N SER A 297 5.44 -8.82 17.66
CA SER A 297 5.94 -7.55 17.08
C SER A 297 5.40 -7.41 15.66
N SER A 298 4.96 -6.22 15.29
CA SER A 298 4.50 -5.95 13.93
C SER A 298 5.67 -6.01 12.94
N LYS A 299 5.38 -6.45 11.71
CA LYS A 299 6.22 -6.15 10.56
C LYS A 299 5.76 -4.78 10.03
N PHE A 300 6.70 -3.95 9.60
CA PHE A 300 6.40 -2.66 9.01
C PHE A 300 6.89 -2.62 7.57
N VAL A 301 6.10 -2.00 6.70
CA VAL A 301 6.49 -1.65 5.34
C VAL A 301 6.25 -0.16 5.11
N LEU A 302 7.04 0.46 4.25
CA LEU A 302 6.76 1.82 3.81
C LEU A 302 5.72 1.78 2.68
N ALA A 303 5.07 2.91 2.45
CA ALA A 303 4.04 3.08 1.42
C ALA A 303 4.50 2.67 0.01
N ASP A 304 5.80 2.65 -0.19
CA ASP A 304 6.43 2.28 -1.45
C ASP A 304 7.83 1.70 -1.20
N PRO A 305 8.22 0.59 -1.85
CA PRO A 305 9.56 0.02 -1.70
C PRO A 305 10.68 0.99 -2.08
N ALA A 306 10.49 1.81 -3.12
CA ALA A 306 11.47 2.81 -3.54
C ALA A 306 11.64 3.93 -2.49
N LEU A 307 10.60 4.22 -1.70
CA LEU A 307 10.70 5.15 -0.58
C LEU A 307 11.59 4.59 0.53
N ALA A 308 11.52 3.26 0.79
CA ALA A 308 12.42 2.60 1.74
C ALA A 308 13.87 2.62 1.24
N ALA A 309 14.12 2.35 -0.05
CA ALA A 309 15.45 2.47 -0.64
C ALA A 309 16.00 3.90 -0.55
N ALA A 310 15.18 4.92 -0.82
CA ALA A 310 15.56 6.32 -0.70
C ALA A 310 15.90 6.71 0.75
N ALA A 311 15.15 6.22 1.74
CA ALA A 311 15.43 6.45 3.16
C ALA A 311 16.76 5.80 3.63
N LEU A 312 17.23 4.76 2.93
CA LEU A 312 18.52 4.11 3.12
C LEU A 312 19.63 4.75 2.28
N HIS A 313 19.31 5.72 1.42
CA HIS A 313 20.21 6.27 0.40
C HIS A 313 20.77 5.18 -0.54
N ALA A 314 20.03 4.09 -0.73
CA ALA A 314 20.43 2.98 -1.57
C ALA A 314 20.17 3.28 -3.05
N ASP A 315 21.18 3.06 -3.88
CA ASP A 315 21.08 3.06 -5.33
C ASP A 315 21.27 1.64 -5.89
N GLU A 316 21.32 1.51 -7.20
CA GLU A 316 21.49 0.22 -7.86
C GLU A 316 22.79 -0.49 -7.46
N GLU A 317 23.90 0.26 -7.37
CA GLU A 317 25.21 -0.29 -6.99
C GLU A 317 25.20 -0.79 -5.54
N ALA A 318 24.62 -0.01 -4.63
CA ALA A 318 24.49 -0.40 -3.22
C ALA A 318 23.61 -1.65 -3.06
N LEU A 319 22.49 -1.76 -3.79
CA LEU A 319 21.60 -2.90 -3.74
C LEU A 319 22.23 -4.15 -4.39
N LEU A 320 23.03 -4.02 -5.42
CA LEU A 320 23.82 -5.12 -5.99
C LEU A 320 24.89 -5.62 -5.02
N ALA A 321 25.47 -4.73 -4.24
CA ALA A 321 26.50 -5.09 -3.25
C ALA A 321 25.90 -5.71 -1.97
N ASP A 322 24.66 -5.39 -1.62
CA ASP A 322 23.94 -5.89 -0.43
C ASP A 322 22.64 -6.62 -0.83
N MET A 323 22.81 -7.89 -1.23
CA MET A 323 21.68 -8.75 -1.64
C MET A 323 20.73 -9.10 -0.49
N GLU A 324 21.15 -8.99 0.77
CA GLU A 324 20.29 -9.20 1.94
C GLU A 324 19.28 -8.05 2.06
N THR A 325 19.75 -6.81 2.04
CA THR A 325 18.87 -5.63 2.02
C THR A 325 17.97 -5.64 0.78
N THR A 326 18.48 -6.01 -0.39
CA THR A 326 17.70 -6.15 -1.62
C THR A 326 16.60 -7.19 -1.46
N GLY A 327 16.87 -8.31 -0.78
CA GLY A 327 15.85 -9.33 -0.46
C GLY A 327 14.72 -8.80 0.41
N PHE A 328 15.00 -8.02 1.45
CA PHE A 328 13.97 -7.41 2.30
C PHE A 328 13.16 -6.33 1.57
N LEU A 329 13.79 -5.53 0.73
CA LEU A 329 13.07 -4.57 -0.12
C LEU A 329 12.19 -5.29 -1.16
N PHE A 330 12.65 -6.40 -1.70
CA PHE A 330 11.86 -7.23 -2.60
C PHE A 330 10.66 -7.86 -1.88
N GLU A 331 10.83 -8.38 -0.67
CA GLU A 331 9.70 -8.86 0.16
C GLU A 331 8.70 -7.73 0.41
N SER A 332 9.16 -6.52 0.70
CA SER A 332 8.29 -5.33 0.84
C SER A 332 7.50 -5.04 -0.44
N ALA A 333 8.12 -5.18 -1.62
CA ALA A 333 7.43 -5.01 -2.90
C ALA A 333 6.36 -6.08 -3.14
N VAL A 334 6.65 -7.34 -2.80
CA VAL A 334 5.68 -8.44 -2.88
C VAL A 334 4.49 -8.16 -1.94
N ILE A 335 4.74 -7.79 -0.67
CA ILE A 335 3.68 -7.46 0.29
C ILE A 335 2.83 -6.30 -0.23
N HIS A 336 3.45 -5.25 -0.78
CA HIS A 336 2.76 -4.09 -1.35
C HIS A 336 1.82 -4.49 -2.48
N ASP A 337 2.30 -5.20 -3.50
CA ASP A 337 1.51 -5.57 -4.67
C ASP A 337 0.40 -6.58 -4.30
N LEU A 338 0.72 -7.55 -3.45
CA LEU A 338 -0.28 -8.49 -2.92
C LEU A 338 -1.36 -7.79 -2.09
N ALA A 339 -1.03 -6.74 -1.34
CA ALA A 339 -2.02 -5.99 -0.57
C ALA A 339 -3.01 -5.25 -1.48
N VAL A 340 -2.55 -4.72 -2.62
CA VAL A 340 -3.42 -4.11 -3.64
C VAL A 340 -4.32 -5.15 -4.30
N PHE A 341 -3.75 -6.30 -4.69
CA PHE A 341 -4.50 -7.36 -5.38
C PHE A 341 -5.47 -8.10 -4.45
N ALA A 342 -5.06 -8.35 -3.19
CA ALA A 342 -5.93 -8.96 -2.19
C ALA A 342 -7.13 -8.07 -1.89
N GLN A 343 -6.95 -6.75 -1.73
CA GLN A 343 -8.05 -5.80 -1.56
C GLN A 343 -9.07 -5.90 -2.70
N ALA A 344 -8.62 -6.00 -3.97
CA ALA A 344 -9.51 -6.17 -5.12
C ALA A 344 -10.25 -7.52 -5.15
N LEU A 345 -9.87 -8.47 -4.29
CA LEU A 345 -10.52 -9.75 -4.04
C LEU A 345 -11.26 -9.80 -2.69
N GLU A 346 -11.50 -8.64 -2.07
CA GLU A 346 -12.13 -8.54 -0.73
C GLU A 346 -11.34 -9.33 0.32
N GLY A 347 -10.00 -9.20 0.28
CA GLY A 347 -9.08 -9.90 1.15
C GLY A 347 -8.06 -8.98 1.82
N ASN A 348 -7.33 -9.55 2.75
CA ASN A 348 -6.29 -8.88 3.50
C ASN A 348 -4.98 -9.66 3.44
N VAL A 349 -3.86 -8.94 3.60
CA VAL A 349 -2.53 -9.51 3.68
C VAL A 349 -2.04 -9.48 5.12
N GLY A 350 -1.40 -10.56 5.54
CA GLY A 350 -0.72 -10.70 6.81
C GLY A 350 0.51 -11.57 6.68
N TYR A 351 1.12 -11.93 7.79
CA TYR A 351 2.22 -12.90 7.85
C TYR A 351 1.94 -13.96 8.92
N TYR A 352 2.63 -15.10 8.84
CA TYR A 352 2.57 -16.13 9.89
C TYR A 352 3.94 -16.35 10.51
N ARG A 353 3.98 -16.50 11.82
CA ARG A 353 5.16 -16.96 12.55
C ARG A 353 4.72 -17.64 13.84
N ASP A 354 5.29 -18.82 14.14
CA ASP A 354 5.03 -19.55 15.38
C ASP A 354 6.19 -19.46 16.38
N SER A 355 6.05 -20.14 17.51
CA SER A 355 7.09 -20.24 18.54
C SER A 355 8.26 -21.12 18.14
N ASN A 356 8.07 -22.02 17.17
CA ASN A 356 9.07 -22.95 16.64
C ASN A 356 9.85 -22.36 15.46
N LYS A 357 9.63 -21.06 15.16
CA LYS A 357 10.26 -20.31 14.07
C LYS A 357 9.83 -20.75 12.65
N HIS A 358 8.69 -21.43 12.51
CA HIS A 358 8.06 -21.53 11.20
C HIS A 358 7.50 -20.16 10.83
N GLU A 359 7.75 -19.74 9.63
CA GLU A 359 7.34 -18.42 9.12
C GLU A 359 6.77 -18.57 7.71
N ILE A 360 5.75 -17.77 7.39
CA ILE A 360 5.24 -17.54 6.04
C ILE A 360 5.32 -16.02 5.83
N ASP A 361 6.06 -15.61 4.83
CA ASP A 361 6.35 -14.20 4.57
C ASP A 361 5.08 -13.41 4.32
N CYS A 362 4.15 -14.00 3.56
CA CYS A 362 2.89 -13.35 3.21
C CYS A 362 1.73 -14.36 3.21
N VAL A 363 0.64 -14.02 3.88
CA VAL A 363 -0.61 -14.80 3.89
C VAL A 363 -1.72 -13.90 3.38
N ILE A 364 -2.48 -14.36 2.39
CA ILE A 364 -3.70 -13.69 1.94
C ILE A 364 -4.91 -14.41 2.53
N GLU A 365 -5.81 -13.67 3.18
CA GLU A 365 -7.12 -14.17 3.64
C GLU A 365 -8.23 -13.40 2.94
N LEU A 366 -9.13 -14.11 2.25
CA LEU A 366 -10.33 -13.54 1.66
C LEU A 366 -11.50 -13.57 2.67
N GLU A 367 -12.50 -12.71 2.49
CA GLU A 367 -13.68 -12.65 3.38
C GLU A 367 -14.46 -13.95 3.44
N ASN A 368 -14.45 -14.77 2.37
CA ASN A 368 -15.09 -16.09 2.33
C ASN A 368 -14.31 -17.17 3.12
N GLY A 369 -13.18 -16.81 3.75
CA GLY A 369 -12.33 -17.71 4.52
C GLY A 369 -11.31 -18.51 3.72
N ALA A 370 -11.29 -18.39 2.39
CA ALA A 370 -10.20 -18.93 1.57
C ALA A 370 -8.89 -18.17 1.88
N TRP A 371 -7.77 -18.88 1.87
CA TRP A 371 -6.49 -18.26 2.16
C TRP A 371 -5.38 -18.87 1.31
N ALA A 372 -4.29 -18.16 1.16
CA ALA A 372 -3.10 -18.59 0.43
C ALA A 372 -1.82 -18.33 1.25
N ALA A 373 -0.83 -19.18 1.07
CA ALA A 373 0.47 -19.09 1.71
C ALA A 373 1.55 -18.78 0.68
N ILE A 374 2.32 -17.73 0.95
CA ILE A 374 3.29 -17.19 0.00
C ILE A 374 4.63 -16.98 0.71
N GLU A 375 5.66 -17.59 0.15
CA GLU A 375 7.06 -17.39 0.51
C GLU A 375 7.71 -16.48 -0.53
N VAL A 376 8.64 -15.64 -0.12
CA VAL A 376 9.34 -14.69 -0.99
C VAL A 376 10.82 -15.06 -1.07
N LYS A 377 11.33 -15.23 -2.28
CA LYS A 377 12.74 -15.51 -2.53
C LYS A 377 13.24 -14.65 -3.68
N LEU A 378 14.35 -13.96 -3.49
CA LEU A 378 14.91 -13.11 -4.54
C LEU A 378 15.50 -13.95 -5.70
N GLY A 379 16.17 -15.04 -5.39
CA GLY A 379 16.93 -15.85 -6.35
C GLY A 379 16.33 -17.21 -6.67
N LEU A 380 16.61 -17.69 -7.89
CA LEU A 380 16.17 -18.98 -8.41
C LEU A 380 16.56 -20.20 -7.53
N ASN A 381 17.79 -20.18 -7.03
CA ASN A 381 18.35 -21.30 -6.26
C ASN A 381 17.66 -21.54 -4.91
N GLN A 382 16.76 -20.67 -4.53
CA GLN A 382 16.03 -20.73 -3.26
C GLN A 382 14.61 -21.25 -3.39
N ILE A 383 14.12 -21.52 -4.62
CA ILE A 383 12.73 -21.89 -4.88
C ILE A 383 12.35 -23.19 -4.17
N GLU A 384 13.12 -24.26 -4.37
CA GLU A 384 12.82 -25.57 -3.76
C GLU A 384 12.89 -25.50 -2.24
N TYR A 385 13.92 -24.85 -1.69
CA TYR A 385 14.05 -24.61 -0.26
C TYR A 385 12.89 -23.78 0.31
N GLY A 386 12.47 -22.73 -0.42
CA GLY A 386 11.32 -21.91 -0.04
C GLY A 386 10.01 -22.71 -0.01
N ALA A 387 9.77 -23.53 -1.03
CA ALA A 387 8.58 -24.39 -1.11
C ALA A 387 8.53 -25.45 0.01
N GLU A 388 9.67 -26.07 0.36
CA GLU A 388 9.77 -27.01 1.47
C GLU A 388 9.45 -26.32 2.81
N ARG A 389 10.07 -25.16 3.09
CA ARG A 389 9.81 -24.41 4.32
C ARG A 389 8.37 -23.93 4.42
N LEU A 390 7.81 -23.47 3.31
CA LEU A 390 6.43 -23.04 3.22
C LEU A 390 5.47 -24.18 3.55
N SER A 391 5.74 -25.38 3.01
CA SER A 391 4.93 -26.58 3.28
C SER A 391 4.98 -26.97 4.75
N LEU A 392 6.17 -26.97 5.37
CA LEU A 392 6.33 -27.22 6.80
C LEU A 392 5.60 -26.20 7.68
N ALA A 393 5.61 -24.93 7.28
CA ALA A 393 4.90 -23.88 8.01
C ALA A 393 3.37 -24.01 7.89
N VAL A 394 2.87 -24.36 6.71
CA VAL A 394 1.43 -24.61 6.46
C VAL A 394 0.91 -25.77 7.30
N GLU A 395 1.68 -26.84 7.49
CA GLU A 395 1.31 -27.97 8.34
C GLU A 395 1.11 -27.61 9.82
N GLN A 396 1.67 -26.48 10.27
CA GLN A 396 1.48 -25.99 11.66
C GLN A 396 0.20 -25.19 11.84
N ILE A 397 -0.53 -24.91 10.77
CA ILE A 397 -1.72 -24.05 10.81
C ILE A 397 -2.98 -24.91 10.89
N ASP A 398 -3.68 -24.79 12.01
CA ASP A 398 -4.96 -25.49 12.23
C ASP A 398 -6.11 -24.76 11.52
N LYS A 399 -6.08 -24.79 10.19
CA LYS A 399 -7.11 -24.27 9.27
C LYS A 399 -7.34 -25.23 8.12
N ASN A 400 -8.39 -25.01 7.34
CA ASN A 400 -8.54 -25.68 6.05
C ASN A 400 -7.27 -25.48 5.21
N PRO A 401 -6.91 -26.42 4.34
CA PRO A 401 -5.76 -26.26 3.45
C PRO A 401 -5.82 -24.92 2.69
N PRO A 402 -4.69 -24.26 2.40
CA PRO A 402 -4.67 -23.07 1.59
C PRO A 402 -5.20 -23.37 0.17
N ALA A 403 -5.84 -22.40 -0.45
CA ALA A 403 -6.28 -22.50 -1.84
C ALA A 403 -5.08 -22.77 -2.77
N PHE A 404 -3.94 -22.18 -2.45
CA PHE A 404 -2.67 -22.45 -3.10
C PHE A 404 -1.49 -22.08 -2.19
N LYS A 405 -0.32 -22.67 -2.53
CA LYS A 405 0.99 -22.27 -2.01
C LYS A 405 1.80 -21.68 -3.16
N ALA A 406 2.57 -20.62 -2.91
CA ALA A 406 3.44 -20.05 -3.92
C ALA A 406 4.79 -19.57 -3.37
N VAL A 407 5.83 -19.69 -4.17
CA VAL A 407 7.12 -19.01 -3.98
C VAL A 407 7.20 -17.89 -5.01
N VAL A 408 7.06 -16.64 -4.55
CA VAL A 408 7.22 -15.45 -5.40
C VAL A 408 8.70 -15.10 -5.49
N THR A 409 9.18 -14.93 -6.72
CA THR A 409 10.61 -14.69 -6.99
C THR A 409 10.86 -13.34 -7.64
N GLY A 410 12.12 -12.87 -7.59
CA GLY A 410 12.54 -11.70 -8.33
C GLY A 410 12.59 -11.98 -9.84
N ASN A 411 13.17 -13.09 -10.22
CA ASN A 411 13.47 -13.40 -11.60
C ASN A 411 13.32 -14.89 -11.96
N GLY A 412 12.46 -15.63 -11.25
CA GLY A 412 12.24 -17.07 -11.45
C GLY A 412 11.32 -17.42 -12.63
N PRO A 413 11.22 -18.72 -12.95
CA PRO A 413 10.27 -19.23 -13.93
C PRO A 413 8.84 -19.23 -13.37
N ILE A 414 7.86 -19.28 -14.28
CA ILE A 414 6.46 -19.59 -13.97
C ILE A 414 6.26 -21.09 -14.14
N LEU A 415 6.02 -21.82 -13.05
CA LEU A 415 5.72 -23.24 -13.11
C LEU A 415 5.04 -23.72 -11.82
N GLN A 416 4.55 -24.95 -11.84
CA GLN A 416 4.08 -25.67 -10.66
C GLN A 416 5.10 -26.76 -10.28
N LEU A 417 5.54 -26.74 -9.03
CA LEU A 417 6.47 -27.74 -8.48
C LEU A 417 5.75 -29.08 -8.23
N LYS A 418 6.53 -30.14 -7.99
CA LYS A 418 6.00 -31.48 -7.77
C LYS A 418 5.09 -31.61 -6.54
N ASP A 419 5.30 -30.78 -5.52
CA ASP A 419 4.48 -30.72 -4.30
C ASP A 419 3.20 -29.87 -4.46
N GLY A 420 2.93 -29.38 -5.67
CA GLY A 420 1.79 -28.53 -6.00
C GLY A 420 2.02 -27.03 -5.74
N THR A 421 3.15 -26.62 -5.17
CA THR A 421 3.49 -25.22 -4.95
C THR A 421 3.74 -24.52 -6.28
N PHE A 422 3.17 -23.35 -6.49
CA PHE A 422 3.47 -22.51 -7.65
C PHE A 422 4.74 -21.69 -7.42
N THR A 423 5.45 -21.38 -8.50
CA THR A 423 6.50 -20.36 -8.48
C THR A 423 6.35 -19.43 -9.67
N PHE A 424 6.56 -18.15 -9.45
CA PHE A 424 6.50 -17.12 -10.48
C PHE A 424 7.22 -15.84 -10.01
N PRO A 425 7.74 -15.02 -10.94
CA PRO A 425 8.31 -13.73 -10.61
C PRO A 425 7.19 -12.71 -10.33
N LEU A 426 7.48 -11.73 -9.45
CA LEU A 426 6.50 -10.71 -9.05
C LEU A 426 5.90 -9.96 -10.24
N HIS A 427 6.71 -9.64 -11.25
CA HIS A 427 6.24 -8.89 -12.43
C HIS A 427 5.19 -9.64 -13.27
N ALA A 428 5.15 -10.98 -13.19
CA ALA A 428 4.14 -11.79 -13.87
C ALA A 428 2.76 -11.74 -13.20
N LEU A 429 2.69 -11.31 -11.91
CA LEU A 429 1.46 -11.36 -11.12
C LEU A 429 0.45 -10.27 -11.56
N ARG A 430 -0.81 -10.68 -11.70
CA ARG A 430 -1.97 -9.84 -12.07
C ARG A 430 -3.08 -10.02 -11.03
N PRO A 431 -3.97 -9.01 -10.85
CA PRO A 431 -5.08 -9.07 -9.89
C PRO A 431 -6.13 -10.15 -10.18
#